data_d5af679a440685731b0ca7568649ce86
#
_entry.id   d5af679a440685731b0ca7568649ce86
#
_cell.length_a   1.000
_cell.length_b   1.000
_cell.length_c   1.000
_cell.angle_alpha   90.00
_cell.angle_beta   90.00
_cell.angle_gamma   90.00
#
_symmetry.space_group_name_H-M   'P 1'
#
loop_
_entity.id
_entity.type
_entity.pdbx_description
1 polymer ?
#
loop_
_entity_poly.entity_id
_entity_poly.type
_entity_poly.pdbx_seq_one_letter_code
_entity_poly.pdbx_strand_id
1 'polypeptide(L)'
;FFFSSRRRHTRLLTVTGVQTCALPIFQSLLNARGKVDLVIPRGSANLIRTVVDESTVPTIETGAGVCHVYVDEYADLAKALPITLNSKTHRPSVCNAAETLLVHEAVAGKFLPVALAALNESKVILHVDAKVKEIADKLGISTTIATDENWHTEYNALEMNVGIVSTLLEASDHIAKFGTKHTEAIITENEENANKFVALSDAAAVMVNASTRFTDGEQMGFGAEIGISNQKLHARGPMGLEQMTTTTWIVTGSGQIRA
;
A
#
# COMPACT_ATOMS: atom_id res chain seq x y z
N PHE A 1 -18.29 -15.27 -4.87
CA PHE A 1 -19.17 -14.30 -5.53
C PHE A 1 -18.42 -12.98 -5.66
N PHE A 2 -18.06 -12.60 -6.91
CA PHE A 2 -17.41 -11.32 -7.19
C PHE A 2 -18.49 -10.29 -7.49
N PHE A 3 -18.65 -9.28 -6.64
CA PHE A 3 -19.41 -8.09 -7.01
C PHE A 3 -18.46 -7.07 -7.65
N SER A 4 -18.32 -7.14 -8.97
CA SER A 4 -17.68 -6.09 -9.77
C SER A 4 -18.66 -4.94 -9.92
N SER A 5 -18.38 -3.79 -9.32
CA SER A 5 -19.13 -2.56 -9.61
C SER A 5 -18.76 -2.08 -11.00
N ARG A 6 -19.48 -2.47 -12.03
CA ARG A 6 -19.45 -1.78 -13.33
C ARG A 6 -20.12 -0.42 -13.12
N ARG A 7 -19.34 0.65 -13.07
CA ARG A 7 -19.84 2.01 -13.22
C ARG A 7 -20.48 2.14 -14.62
N ARG A 8 -21.77 1.91 -14.73
CA ARG A 8 -22.60 2.49 -15.77
C ARG A 8 -23.53 3.50 -15.10
N HIS A 9 -23.61 4.71 -15.65
CA HIS A 9 -24.55 5.73 -15.24
C HIS A 9 -25.99 5.19 -15.30
N THR A 10 -26.44 4.64 -14.19
CA THR A 10 -27.85 4.32 -13.98
C THR A 10 -28.43 5.40 -13.10
N ARG A 11 -29.59 5.92 -13.47
CA ARG A 11 -30.28 7.00 -12.75
C ARG A 11 -30.43 6.66 -11.26
N LEU A 12 -30.23 7.64 -10.40
CA LEU A 12 -30.12 7.56 -8.93
C LEU A 12 -31.19 6.65 -8.24
N LEU A 13 -32.41 6.61 -8.76
CA LEU A 13 -33.53 5.82 -8.24
C LEU A 13 -33.33 4.28 -8.36
N THR A 14 -32.64 3.83 -9.39
CA THR A 14 -32.39 2.38 -9.61
C THR A 14 -31.23 1.88 -8.74
N VAL A 15 -30.23 2.72 -8.48
CA VAL A 15 -29.10 2.40 -7.58
C VAL A 15 -29.58 2.29 -6.14
N THR A 16 -30.45 3.19 -5.69
CA THR A 16 -30.98 3.18 -4.31
C THR A 16 -31.81 1.91 -4.02
N GLY A 17 -32.62 1.48 -4.97
CA GLY A 17 -33.42 0.24 -4.83
C GLY A 17 -32.55 -1.02 -4.75
N VAL A 18 -31.50 -1.14 -5.54
CA VAL A 18 -30.57 -2.28 -5.52
C VAL A 18 -29.74 -2.29 -4.23
N GLN A 19 -29.28 -1.14 -3.74
CA GLN A 19 -28.57 -1.05 -2.47
C GLN A 19 -29.46 -1.48 -1.28
N THR A 20 -30.71 -1.05 -1.24
CA THR A 20 -31.65 -1.40 -0.16
C THR A 20 -31.96 -2.89 -0.13
N CYS A 21 -32.04 -3.56 -1.28
CA CYS A 21 -32.25 -5.01 -1.36
C CYS A 21 -30.98 -5.80 -1.05
N ALA A 22 -29.78 -5.28 -1.38
CA ALA A 22 -28.50 -5.95 -1.15
C ALA A 22 -28.04 -5.90 0.32
N LEU A 23 -28.37 -4.85 1.06
CA LEU A 23 -27.94 -4.67 2.46
C LEU A 23 -28.35 -5.83 3.38
N PRO A 24 -29.61 -6.33 3.38
CA PRO A 24 -29.98 -7.48 4.23
C PRO A 24 -29.28 -8.77 3.84
N ILE A 25 -29.03 -8.99 2.55
CA ILE A 25 -28.29 -10.16 2.04
C ILE A 25 -26.83 -10.06 2.47
N PHE A 26 -26.24 -8.88 2.31
CA PHE A 26 -24.87 -8.61 2.72
C PHE A 26 -24.69 -8.83 4.23
N GLN A 27 -25.58 -8.27 5.05
CA GLN A 27 -25.57 -8.46 6.50
C GLN A 27 -25.74 -9.95 6.89
N SER A 28 -26.59 -10.68 6.17
CA SER A 28 -26.77 -12.11 6.39
C SER A 28 -25.51 -12.92 6.09
N LEU A 29 -24.71 -12.52 5.09
CA LEU A 29 -23.42 -13.15 4.80
C LEU A 29 -22.39 -12.87 5.89
N LEU A 30 -22.31 -11.63 6.39
CA LEU A 30 -21.41 -11.26 7.49
C LEU A 30 -21.69 -12.04 8.77
N ASN A 31 -22.93 -12.49 8.94
CA ASN A 31 -23.37 -13.27 10.10
C ASN A 31 -23.53 -14.79 9.82
N ALA A 32 -23.09 -15.26 8.67
CA ALA A 32 -23.25 -16.66 8.24
C ALA A 32 -22.16 -17.61 8.80
N ARG A 33 -21.74 -17.43 10.05
CA ARG A 33 -20.75 -18.28 10.71
C ARG A 33 -21.15 -19.77 10.66
N GLY A 34 -20.22 -20.64 10.29
CA GLY A 34 -20.46 -22.06 10.06
C GLY A 34 -21.02 -22.41 8.68
N LYS A 35 -21.33 -21.40 7.86
CA LYS A 35 -21.66 -21.56 6.41
C LYS A 35 -20.66 -20.83 5.53
N VAL A 36 -20.01 -19.79 6.07
CA VAL A 36 -18.93 -19.03 5.46
C VAL A 36 -17.74 -19.08 6.43
N ASP A 37 -16.60 -19.52 5.98
CA ASP A 37 -15.39 -19.67 6.80
C ASP A 37 -14.56 -18.39 6.85
N LEU A 38 -14.59 -17.59 5.77
CA LEU A 38 -13.77 -16.38 5.63
C LEU A 38 -14.45 -15.34 4.73
N VAL A 39 -14.37 -14.07 5.11
CA VAL A 39 -14.77 -12.92 4.30
C VAL A 39 -13.56 -12.09 3.96
N ILE A 40 -13.39 -11.75 2.68
CA ILE A 40 -12.34 -10.84 2.19
C ILE A 40 -13.02 -9.65 1.51
N PRO A 41 -13.20 -8.52 2.21
CA PRO A 41 -13.84 -7.35 1.63
C PRO A 41 -12.95 -6.70 0.59
N ARG A 42 -13.57 -6.24 -0.51
CA ARG A 42 -12.92 -5.43 -1.56
C ARG A 42 -13.80 -4.23 -1.88
N GLY A 43 -13.27 -3.02 -1.79
CA GLY A 43 -14.03 -1.81 -2.09
C GLY A 43 -13.48 -0.58 -1.39
N SER A 44 -14.34 0.38 -1.06
CA SER A 44 -13.96 1.60 -0.34
C SER A 44 -13.52 1.29 1.09
N ALA A 45 -12.70 2.16 1.69
CA ALA A 45 -12.27 2.04 3.08
C ALA A 45 -13.45 1.92 4.05
N ASN A 46 -14.55 2.65 3.79
CA ASN A 46 -15.76 2.57 4.61
C ASN A 46 -16.42 1.18 4.53
N LEU A 47 -16.50 0.58 3.33
CA LEU A 47 -17.04 -0.76 3.17
C LEU A 47 -16.18 -1.78 3.93
N ILE A 48 -14.87 -1.70 3.78
CA ILE A 48 -13.93 -2.62 4.44
C ILE A 48 -14.09 -2.50 5.95
N ARG A 49 -14.12 -1.28 6.50
CA ARG A 49 -14.32 -1.03 7.92
C ARG A 49 -15.66 -1.61 8.42
N THR A 50 -16.75 -1.36 7.69
CA THR A 50 -18.08 -1.93 8.04
C THR A 50 -18.03 -3.46 8.11
N VAL A 51 -17.38 -4.11 7.14
CA VAL A 51 -17.24 -5.57 7.15
C VAL A 51 -16.45 -6.05 8.36
N VAL A 52 -15.33 -5.39 8.66
CA VAL A 52 -14.48 -5.77 9.81
C VAL A 52 -15.22 -5.59 11.15
N ASP A 53 -15.94 -4.47 11.30
CA ASP A 53 -16.61 -4.11 12.54
C ASP A 53 -17.88 -4.95 12.78
N GLU A 54 -18.60 -5.34 11.72
CA GLU A 54 -19.92 -5.98 11.82
C GLU A 54 -19.92 -7.49 11.56
N SER A 55 -18.83 -8.05 10.98
CA SER A 55 -18.80 -9.47 10.65
C SER A 55 -18.56 -10.34 11.89
N THR A 56 -19.39 -11.38 12.04
CA THR A 56 -19.13 -12.48 12.97
C THR A 56 -18.31 -13.61 12.32
N VAL A 57 -18.17 -13.59 11.00
CA VAL A 57 -17.29 -14.47 10.22
C VAL A 57 -15.89 -13.88 10.26
N PRO A 58 -14.82 -14.68 10.40
CA PRO A 58 -13.44 -14.20 10.29
C PRO A 58 -13.22 -13.39 9.01
N THR A 59 -12.52 -12.26 9.13
CA THR A 59 -12.24 -11.36 8.00
C THR A 59 -10.75 -11.20 7.78
N ILE A 60 -10.34 -11.11 6.51
CA ILE A 60 -9.01 -10.64 6.12
C ILE A 60 -9.18 -9.30 5.41
N GLU A 61 -8.64 -8.24 6.01
CA GLU A 61 -8.70 -6.90 5.45
C GLU A 61 -7.76 -6.75 4.26
N THR A 62 -8.24 -6.13 3.18
CA THR A 62 -7.39 -5.55 2.15
C THR A 62 -7.33 -4.04 2.41
N GLY A 63 -6.18 -3.55 2.89
CA GLY A 63 -6.07 -2.17 3.34
C GLY A 63 -5.77 -1.17 2.22
N ALA A 64 -5.96 0.12 2.53
CA ALA A 64 -5.46 1.22 1.71
C ALA A 64 -3.92 1.20 1.63
N GLY A 65 -3.36 1.68 0.54
CA GLY A 65 -1.94 1.69 0.26
C GLY A 65 -1.31 3.09 0.29
N VAL A 66 -1.07 3.68 1.47
CA VAL A 66 -0.20 4.85 1.56
C VAL A 66 1.25 4.36 1.64
N CYS A 67 1.83 4.10 0.47
CA CYS A 67 3.17 3.54 0.33
C CYS A 67 4.24 4.62 0.20
N HIS A 68 5.43 4.35 0.73
CA HIS A 68 6.55 5.29 0.70
C HIS A 68 7.74 4.75 -0.09
N VAL A 69 8.47 5.67 -0.71
CA VAL A 69 9.82 5.42 -1.23
C VAL A 69 10.78 6.34 -0.48
N TYR A 70 11.73 5.76 0.24
CA TYR A 70 12.79 6.51 0.92
C TYR A 70 14.11 6.38 0.16
N VAL A 71 14.68 7.52 -0.21
CA VAL A 71 16.00 7.63 -0.84
C VAL A 71 17.02 8.00 0.23
N ASP A 72 17.82 7.02 0.62
CA ASP A 72 18.81 7.11 1.68
C ASP A 72 20.05 7.94 1.26
N GLU A 73 20.87 8.37 2.23
CA GLU A 73 22.12 9.11 1.96
C GLU A 73 23.12 8.31 1.11
N TYR A 74 23.09 6.98 1.18
CA TYR A 74 23.91 6.07 0.40
C TYR A 74 23.23 5.54 -0.86
N ALA A 75 22.17 6.19 -1.33
CA ALA A 75 21.45 5.75 -2.51
C ALA A 75 22.27 5.92 -3.80
N ASP A 76 22.25 4.93 -4.67
CA ASP A 76 22.59 5.09 -6.07
C ASP A 76 21.47 5.88 -6.77
N LEU A 77 21.73 7.16 -7.04
CA LEU A 77 20.75 8.07 -7.64
C LEU A 77 20.32 7.66 -9.06
N ALA A 78 21.16 6.91 -9.76
CA ALA A 78 20.80 6.36 -11.08
C ALA A 78 19.75 5.25 -10.98
N LYS A 79 19.75 4.50 -9.87
CA LYS A 79 18.68 3.53 -9.56
C LYS A 79 17.46 4.22 -8.93
N ALA A 80 17.67 5.24 -8.09
CA ALA A 80 16.63 5.91 -7.36
C ALA A 80 15.57 6.56 -8.26
N LEU A 81 15.99 7.20 -9.34
CA LEU A 81 15.09 7.90 -10.26
C LEU A 81 14.10 6.95 -10.94
N PRO A 82 14.50 5.89 -11.65
CA PRO A 82 13.56 4.99 -12.30
C PRO A 82 12.69 4.23 -11.30
N ILE A 83 13.21 3.87 -10.11
CA ILE A 83 12.42 3.23 -9.06
C ILE A 83 11.31 4.18 -8.58
N THR A 84 11.63 5.43 -8.27
CA THR A 84 10.66 6.45 -7.84
C THR A 84 9.58 6.67 -8.90
N LEU A 85 9.96 6.89 -10.15
CA LEU A 85 9.03 7.08 -11.25
C LEU A 85 8.14 5.87 -11.45
N ASN A 86 8.70 4.68 -11.53
CA ASN A 86 7.92 3.44 -11.70
C ASN A 86 6.95 3.22 -10.55
N SER A 87 7.37 3.47 -9.31
CA SER A 87 6.54 3.31 -8.12
C SER A 87 5.28 4.18 -8.17
N LYS A 88 5.35 5.38 -8.77
CA LYS A 88 4.18 6.27 -8.89
C LYS A 88 3.46 6.18 -10.22
N THR A 89 4.18 6.16 -11.34
CA THR A 89 3.60 6.44 -12.65
C THR A 89 3.18 5.19 -13.44
N HIS A 90 3.71 4.01 -13.10
CA HIS A 90 3.39 2.77 -13.81
C HIS A 90 1.89 2.44 -13.77
N ARG A 91 1.27 2.57 -12.59
CA ARG A 91 -0.18 2.41 -12.41
C ARG A 91 -0.63 3.12 -11.13
N PRO A 92 -1.00 4.41 -11.21
CA PRO A 92 -1.21 5.24 -10.01
C PRO A 92 -2.45 4.88 -9.20
N SER A 93 -3.41 4.14 -9.77
CA SER A 93 -4.70 3.81 -9.14
C SER A 93 -4.73 2.46 -8.42
N VAL A 94 -3.57 1.94 -8.01
CA VAL A 94 -3.47 0.67 -7.26
C VAL A 94 -2.79 0.88 -5.92
N CYS A 95 -3.13 0.04 -4.95
CA CYS A 95 -2.74 0.17 -3.54
C CYS A 95 -1.22 0.09 -3.26
N ASN A 96 -0.41 -0.42 -4.19
CA ASN A 96 1.05 -0.45 -4.09
C ASN A 96 1.74 0.68 -4.87
N ALA A 97 0.99 1.63 -5.42
CA ALA A 97 1.58 2.86 -5.95
C ALA A 97 2.15 3.71 -4.80
N ALA A 98 3.31 4.33 -5.00
CA ALA A 98 3.87 5.20 -3.99
C ALA A 98 3.05 6.49 -3.86
N GLU A 99 2.74 6.88 -2.63
CA GLU A 99 2.03 8.13 -2.33
C GLU A 99 2.96 9.18 -1.73
N THR A 100 4.12 8.75 -1.20
CA THR A 100 5.10 9.65 -0.59
C THR A 100 6.53 9.27 -1.01
N LEU A 101 7.29 10.27 -1.42
CA LEU A 101 8.75 10.23 -1.61
C LEU A 101 9.43 10.96 -0.45
N LEU A 102 10.24 10.25 0.32
CA LEU A 102 11.13 10.83 1.32
C LEU A 102 12.57 10.79 0.81
N VAL A 103 13.29 11.89 0.95
CA VAL A 103 14.67 11.99 0.48
C VAL A 103 15.56 12.45 1.62
N HIS A 104 16.65 11.71 1.86
CA HIS A 104 17.64 12.12 2.85
C HIS A 104 18.30 13.44 2.45
N GLU A 105 18.47 14.36 3.41
CA GLU A 105 18.96 15.73 3.16
C GLU A 105 20.34 15.76 2.47
N ALA A 106 21.21 14.78 2.75
CA ALA A 106 22.55 14.69 2.15
C ALA A 106 22.53 14.53 0.63
N VAL A 107 21.48 13.91 0.08
CA VAL A 107 21.34 13.68 -1.37
C VAL A 107 20.23 14.54 -2.01
N ALA A 108 19.42 15.21 -1.20
CA ALA A 108 18.28 16.00 -1.66
C ALA A 108 18.65 17.05 -2.71
N GLY A 109 19.75 17.79 -2.51
CA GLY A 109 20.21 18.82 -3.43
C GLY A 109 20.61 18.30 -4.82
N LYS A 110 21.01 17.02 -4.92
CA LYS A 110 21.36 16.37 -6.19
C LYS A 110 20.18 15.62 -6.81
N PHE A 111 19.40 14.95 -5.99
CA PHE A 111 18.33 14.06 -6.46
C PHE A 111 17.04 14.80 -6.78
N LEU A 112 16.57 15.67 -5.89
CA LEU A 112 15.27 16.33 -6.05
C LEU A 112 15.13 17.16 -7.33
N PRO A 113 16.14 17.93 -7.79
CA PRO A 113 15.97 18.67 -9.04
C PRO A 113 15.61 17.75 -10.23
N VAL A 114 16.24 16.58 -10.31
CA VAL A 114 15.99 15.62 -11.39
C VAL A 114 14.67 14.88 -11.18
N ALA A 115 14.39 14.45 -9.94
CA ALA A 115 13.19 13.70 -9.61
C ALA A 115 11.92 14.57 -9.78
N LEU A 116 11.92 15.81 -9.28
CA LEU A 116 10.79 16.72 -9.43
C LEU A 116 10.51 17.07 -10.89
N ALA A 117 11.57 17.30 -11.69
CA ALA A 117 11.41 17.55 -13.12
C ALA A 117 10.75 16.36 -13.83
N ALA A 118 11.22 15.14 -13.58
CA ALA A 118 10.71 13.92 -14.21
C ALA A 118 9.26 13.58 -13.75
N LEU A 119 8.95 13.80 -12.46
CA LEU A 119 7.58 13.64 -11.95
C LEU A 119 6.63 14.67 -12.57
N ASN A 120 7.06 15.94 -12.69
CA ASN A 120 6.29 16.99 -13.35
C ASN A 120 6.07 16.72 -14.84
N GLU A 121 7.09 16.23 -15.55
CA GLU A 121 6.96 15.78 -16.96
C GLU A 121 5.93 14.65 -17.08
N SER A 122 5.90 13.75 -16.11
CA SER A 122 4.91 12.67 -15.99
C SER A 122 3.54 13.14 -15.51
N LYS A 123 3.32 14.47 -15.36
CA LYS A 123 2.05 15.10 -14.93
C LYS A 123 1.63 14.72 -13.50
N VAL A 124 2.57 14.41 -12.63
CA VAL A 124 2.29 14.16 -11.21
C VAL A 124 2.08 15.49 -10.50
N ILE A 125 0.96 15.65 -9.82
CA ILE A 125 0.69 16.78 -8.92
C ILE A 125 1.51 16.55 -7.65
N LEU A 126 2.24 17.59 -7.21
CA LEU A 126 3.19 17.46 -6.11
C LEU A 126 2.76 18.29 -4.90
N HIS A 127 2.60 17.63 -3.76
CA HIS A 127 2.47 18.23 -2.44
C HIS A 127 3.81 18.09 -1.72
N VAL A 128 4.38 19.17 -1.24
CA VAL A 128 5.78 19.17 -0.80
C VAL A 128 5.95 19.84 0.56
N ASP A 129 6.97 19.44 1.31
CA ASP A 129 7.39 20.20 2.48
C ASP A 129 8.04 21.55 2.08
N ALA A 130 8.31 22.40 3.07
CA ALA A 130 8.85 23.74 2.83
C ALA A 130 10.25 23.71 2.17
N LYS A 131 11.09 22.73 2.51
CA LYS A 131 12.45 22.60 1.94
C LYS A 131 12.39 22.16 0.47
N VAL A 132 11.52 21.22 0.15
CA VAL A 132 11.28 20.77 -1.24
C VAL A 132 10.66 21.91 -2.07
N LYS A 133 9.75 22.72 -1.46
CA LYS A 133 9.13 23.87 -2.11
C LYS A 133 10.17 24.87 -2.63
N GLU A 134 11.19 25.17 -1.84
CA GLU A 134 12.28 26.07 -2.26
C GLU A 134 13.04 25.53 -3.49
N ILE A 135 13.21 24.21 -3.59
CA ILE A 135 13.86 23.58 -4.74
C ILE A 135 12.95 23.63 -5.96
N ALA A 136 11.65 23.31 -5.79
CA ALA A 136 10.67 23.32 -6.86
C ALA A 136 10.49 24.71 -7.45
N ASP A 137 10.44 25.76 -6.63
CA ASP A 137 10.30 27.15 -7.04
C ASP A 137 11.50 27.62 -7.91
N LYS A 138 12.73 27.22 -7.55
CA LYS A 138 13.92 27.51 -8.36
C LYS A 138 13.86 26.83 -9.74
N LEU A 139 13.14 25.72 -9.85
CA LEU A 139 12.95 24.99 -11.12
C LEU A 139 11.71 25.47 -11.89
N GLY A 140 10.91 26.38 -11.35
CA GLY A 140 9.64 26.81 -11.94
C GLY A 140 8.55 25.72 -11.94
N ILE A 141 8.67 24.72 -11.07
CA ILE A 141 7.71 23.63 -10.94
C ILE A 141 6.61 24.03 -9.94
N SER A 142 5.36 23.97 -10.40
CA SER A 142 4.20 24.26 -9.55
C SER A 142 3.98 23.16 -8.53
N THR A 143 3.97 23.51 -7.25
CA THR A 143 3.73 22.59 -6.14
C THR A 143 2.86 23.25 -5.07
N THR A 144 2.20 22.47 -4.22
CA THR A 144 1.48 22.94 -3.04
C THR A 144 2.19 22.47 -1.78
N ILE A 145 2.04 23.21 -0.68
CA ILE A 145 2.55 22.76 0.63
C ILE A 145 1.68 21.59 1.10
N ALA A 146 2.33 20.49 1.46
CA ALA A 146 1.66 19.32 2.02
C ALA A 146 1.11 19.64 3.41
N THR A 147 -0.14 19.27 3.63
CA THR A 147 -0.81 19.29 4.92
C THR A 147 -0.71 17.92 5.61
N ASP A 148 -1.08 17.83 6.87
CA ASP A 148 -1.14 16.55 7.59
C ASP A 148 -2.08 15.55 6.89
N GLU A 149 -3.18 16.02 6.30
CA GLU A 149 -4.11 15.21 5.52
C GLU A 149 -3.47 14.65 4.24
N ASN A 150 -2.65 15.43 3.54
CA ASN A 150 -1.93 14.96 2.35
C ASN A 150 -1.05 13.75 2.66
N TRP A 151 -0.32 13.77 3.77
CA TRP A 151 0.56 12.67 4.16
C TRP A 151 -0.19 11.36 4.47
N HIS A 152 -1.46 11.43 4.88
CA HIS A 152 -2.35 10.29 5.13
C HIS A 152 -3.13 9.84 3.89
N THR A 153 -3.03 10.56 2.77
CA THR A 153 -3.90 10.34 1.62
C THR A 153 -3.36 9.29 0.67
N GLU A 154 -4.18 8.28 0.36
CA GLU A 154 -4.02 7.42 -0.80
C GLU A 154 -4.72 8.10 -1.99
N TYR A 155 -3.94 8.75 -2.85
CA TYR A 155 -4.48 9.57 -3.95
C TYR A 155 -5.14 8.73 -5.04
N ASN A 156 -4.63 7.54 -5.30
CA ASN A 156 -5.09 6.71 -6.42
C ASN A 156 -5.03 7.43 -7.79
N ALA A 157 -4.14 8.40 -7.94
CA ALA A 157 -3.98 9.31 -9.07
C ALA A 157 -2.50 9.65 -9.29
N LEU A 158 -2.19 10.38 -10.35
CA LEU A 158 -0.87 10.99 -10.56
C LEU A 158 -0.70 12.20 -9.62
N GLU A 159 -0.59 11.90 -8.33
CA GLU A 159 -0.48 12.86 -7.25
C GLU A 159 0.39 12.24 -6.15
N MET A 160 1.33 13.01 -5.56
CA MET A 160 2.34 12.48 -4.67
C MET A 160 2.85 13.53 -3.69
N ASN A 161 3.15 13.10 -2.47
CA ASN A 161 3.87 13.92 -1.50
C ASN A 161 5.38 13.77 -1.67
N VAL A 162 6.13 14.85 -1.39
CA VAL A 162 7.60 14.80 -1.37
C VAL A 162 8.12 15.56 -0.16
N GLY A 163 8.99 14.92 0.61
CA GLY A 163 9.60 15.50 1.81
C GLY A 163 11.08 15.20 1.95
N ILE A 164 11.79 16.05 2.68
CA ILE A 164 13.19 15.88 3.07
C ILE A 164 13.24 15.43 4.52
N VAL A 165 14.01 14.39 4.79
CA VAL A 165 14.30 13.88 6.14
C VAL A 165 15.79 13.92 6.41
N SER A 166 16.18 14.10 7.67
CA SER A 166 17.59 14.22 8.07
C SER A 166 18.23 12.89 8.45
N THR A 167 17.42 11.87 8.72
CA THR A 167 17.91 10.54 9.12
C THR A 167 16.97 9.44 8.65
N LEU A 168 17.49 8.20 8.55
CA LEU A 168 16.69 7.00 8.34
C LEU A 168 15.62 6.81 9.44
N LEU A 169 15.94 7.18 10.68
CA LEU A 169 14.97 7.07 11.79
C LEU A 169 13.80 8.05 11.58
N GLU A 170 14.05 9.28 11.20
CA GLU A 170 13.00 10.25 10.86
C GLU A 170 12.11 9.77 9.70
N ALA A 171 12.72 9.15 8.67
CA ALA A 171 11.96 8.51 7.59
C ALA A 171 11.07 7.39 8.13
N SER A 172 11.61 6.52 9.00
CA SER A 172 10.85 5.42 9.60
C SER A 172 9.72 5.91 10.51
N ASP A 173 9.95 6.97 11.28
CA ASP A 173 8.94 7.60 12.15
C ASP A 173 7.81 8.23 11.30
N HIS A 174 8.18 8.89 10.20
CA HIS A 174 7.20 9.40 9.24
C HIS A 174 6.34 8.28 8.67
N ILE A 175 6.96 7.20 8.19
CA ILE A 175 6.29 6.02 7.66
C ILE A 175 5.38 5.38 8.72
N ALA A 176 5.85 5.25 9.95
CA ALA A 176 5.05 4.69 11.05
C ALA A 176 3.83 5.54 11.38
N LYS A 177 3.94 6.87 11.25
CA LYS A 177 2.85 7.82 11.49
C LYS A 177 1.81 7.84 10.37
N PHE A 178 2.25 7.87 9.12
CA PHE A 178 1.39 8.17 7.96
C PHE A 178 1.10 6.96 7.08
N GLY A 179 1.94 5.93 7.10
CA GLY A 179 1.79 4.72 6.30
C GLY A 179 0.66 3.81 6.78
N THR A 180 0.21 2.96 5.88
CA THR A 180 -0.88 2.00 6.12
C THR A 180 -0.37 0.57 6.30
N LYS A 181 0.93 0.38 6.48
CA LYS A 181 1.60 -0.94 6.64
C LYS A 181 1.45 -1.84 5.41
N HIS A 182 1.27 -1.25 4.25
CA HIS A 182 1.09 -1.99 3.00
C HIS A 182 2.45 -2.32 2.37
N THR A 183 3.14 -1.33 1.83
CA THR A 183 4.43 -1.50 1.13
C THR A 183 5.31 -0.29 1.34
N GLU A 184 6.54 -0.54 1.78
CA GLU A 184 7.55 0.50 1.96
C GLU A 184 8.80 0.16 1.18
N ALA A 185 9.50 1.17 0.66
CA ALA A 185 10.73 0.98 -0.10
C ALA A 185 11.85 1.85 0.42
N ILE A 186 13.06 1.29 0.49
CA ILE A 186 14.31 2.02 0.68
C ILE A 186 15.21 1.84 -0.54
N ILE A 187 15.88 2.91 -0.93
CA ILE A 187 16.93 2.89 -1.95
C ILE A 187 18.24 3.26 -1.27
N THR A 188 19.15 2.31 -1.17
CA THR A 188 20.44 2.46 -0.50
C THR A 188 21.44 1.41 -0.99
N GLU A 189 22.72 1.76 -1.06
CA GLU A 189 23.81 0.79 -1.27
C GLU A 189 24.46 0.38 0.08
N ASN A 190 23.97 0.90 1.21
CA ASN A 190 24.44 0.54 2.53
C ASN A 190 23.56 -0.59 3.12
N GLU A 191 24.14 -1.78 3.28
CA GLU A 191 23.46 -2.97 3.78
C GLU A 191 22.96 -2.79 5.24
N GLU A 192 23.71 -2.07 6.07
CA GLU A 192 23.30 -1.80 7.46
C GLU A 192 22.03 -0.95 7.49
N ASN A 193 21.98 0.13 6.66
CA ASN A 193 20.80 0.97 6.55
C ASN A 193 19.61 0.19 5.96
N ALA A 194 19.83 -0.67 4.97
CA ALA A 194 18.79 -1.54 4.42
C ALA A 194 18.21 -2.45 5.50
N ASN A 195 19.05 -3.16 6.25
CA ASN A 195 18.64 -4.05 7.32
C ASN A 195 17.93 -3.31 8.46
N LYS A 196 18.42 -2.12 8.83
CA LYS A 196 17.80 -1.26 9.84
C LYS A 196 16.42 -0.77 9.41
N PHE A 197 16.27 -0.34 8.16
CA PHE A 197 14.98 0.07 7.61
C PHE A 197 13.98 -1.09 7.62
N VAL A 198 14.39 -2.29 7.18
CA VAL A 198 13.56 -3.49 7.23
C VAL A 198 13.12 -3.81 8.65
N ALA A 199 14.02 -3.74 9.63
CA ALA A 199 13.71 -4.02 11.03
C ALA A 199 12.75 -3.00 11.67
N LEU A 200 12.78 -1.75 11.23
CA LEU A 200 11.91 -0.67 11.71
C LEU A 200 10.55 -0.64 10.99
N SER A 201 10.46 -1.24 9.80
CA SER A 201 9.25 -1.18 8.98
C SER A 201 8.22 -2.21 9.44
N ASP A 202 7.02 -1.76 9.80
CA ASP A 202 5.86 -2.61 10.07
C ASP A 202 4.96 -2.69 8.83
N ALA A 203 5.53 -3.06 7.69
CA ALA A 203 4.80 -3.21 6.43
C ALA A 203 4.62 -4.69 6.04
N ALA A 204 3.60 -4.96 5.21
CA ALA A 204 3.36 -6.30 4.65
C ALA A 204 4.45 -6.67 3.63
N ALA A 205 4.99 -5.68 2.91
CA ALA A 205 6.13 -5.86 2.02
C ALA A 205 7.13 -4.71 2.20
N VAL A 206 8.41 -5.04 2.20
CA VAL A 206 9.51 -4.05 2.23
C VAL A 206 10.41 -4.31 1.03
N MET A 207 10.62 -3.28 0.23
CA MET A 207 11.45 -3.31 -0.97
C MET A 207 12.80 -2.67 -0.67
N VAL A 208 13.88 -3.35 -1.01
CA VAL A 208 15.23 -2.80 -0.99
C VAL A 208 15.70 -2.68 -2.44
N ASN A 209 15.98 -1.45 -2.88
CA ASN A 209 16.39 -1.13 -4.24
C ASN A 209 15.41 -1.64 -5.33
N ALA A 210 14.12 -1.66 -5.03
CA ALA A 210 13.08 -2.09 -5.95
C ALA A 210 11.83 -1.21 -5.83
N SER A 211 11.04 -1.17 -6.90
CA SER A 211 9.78 -0.44 -6.93
C SER A 211 8.73 -1.08 -6.00
N THR A 212 7.91 -0.25 -5.35
CA THR A 212 6.75 -0.71 -4.57
C THR A 212 5.76 -1.53 -5.40
N ARG A 213 5.81 -1.38 -6.72
CA ARG A 213 4.97 -2.11 -7.70
C ARG A 213 5.20 -3.62 -7.71
N PHE A 214 6.29 -4.11 -7.12
CA PHE A 214 6.54 -5.55 -6.99
C PHE A 214 5.70 -6.23 -5.88
N THR A 215 4.99 -5.48 -5.05
CA THR A 215 4.00 -6.06 -4.12
C THR A 215 2.76 -6.51 -4.90
N ASP A 216 2.88 -7.62 -5.58
CA ASP A 216 1.90 -8.15 -6.52
C ASP A 216 2.02 -9.69 -6.54
N GLY A 217 0.89 -10.37 -6.44
CA GLY A 217 0.88 -11.84 -6.33
C GLY A 217 1.46 -12.56 -7.54
N GLU A 218 1.29 -12.01 -8.75
CA GLU A 218 1.90 -12.57 -9.96
C GLU A 218 3.40 -12.35 -9.95
N GLN A 219 3.87 -11.13 -9.61
CA GLN A 219 5.28 -10.79 -9.54
C GLN A 219 6.03 -11.56 -8.44
N MET A 220 5.35 -11.87 -7.34
CA MET A 220 5.90 -12.66 -6.24
C MET A 220 5.77 -14.18 -6.45
N GLY A 221 5.23 -14.62 -7.59
CA GLY A 221 5.17 -16.03 -7.95
C GLY A 221 3.99 -16.81 -7.37
N PHE A 222 2.95 -16.15 -6.86
CA PHE A 222 1.74 -16.82 -6.33
C PHE A 222 0.76 -17.22 -7.45
N GLY A 223 1.02 -16.85 -8.71
CA GLY A 223 0.22 -17.20 -9.89
C GLY A 223 -1.11 -16.46 -10.00
N ALA A 224 -1.65 -15.95 -8.91
CA ALA A 224 -2.86 -15.15 -8.84
C ALA A 224 -2.85 -14.27 -7.60
N GLU A 225 -3.72 -13.25 -7.57
CA GLU A 225 -3.91 -12.41 -6.39
C GLU A 225 -5.40 -12.16 -6.15
N ILE A 226 -5.87 -12.51 -4.96
CA ILE A 226 -7.21 -12.16 -4.48
C ILE A 226 -7.20 -10.74 -3.89
N GLY A 227 -6.11 -10.36 -3.28
CA GLY A 227 -5.87 -9.05 -2.69
C GLY A 227 -4.58 -9.02 -1.89
N ILE A 228 -4.27 -7.83 -1.35
CA ILE A 228 -3.10 -7.61 -0.51
C ILE A 228 -3.60 -7.21 0.88
N SER A 229 -3.25 -8.00 1.90
CA SER A 229 -3.59 -7.71 3.29
C SER A 229 -2.44 -7.00 3.98
N ASN A 230 -2.73 -5.89 4.66
CA ASN A 230 -1.78 -5.17 5.50
C ASN A 230 -1.95 -5.45 7.01
N GLN A 231 -2.91 -6.29 7.39
CA GLN A 231 -3.10 -6.70 8.79
C GLN A 231 -1.99 -7.62 9.29
N LYS A 232 -1.81 -7.71 10.62
CA LYS A 232 -0.83 -8.61 11.25
C LYS A 232 -1.33 -10.03 11.49
N LEU A 233 -2.54 -10.36 11.11
CA LEU A 233 -3.06 -11.71 11.13
C LEU A 233 -2.70 -12.44 9.83
N HIS A 234 -2.74 -13.76 9.85
CA HIS A 234 -2.62 -14.58 8.66
C HIS A 234 -3.90 -14.40 7.78
N ALA A 235 -3.83 -14.18 6.45
CA ALA A 235 -2.60 -13.95 5.72
C ALA A 235 -2.23 -12.47 5.70
N ARG A 236 -0.96 -12.14 5.49
CA ARG A 236 -0.43 -10.77 5.34
C ARG A 236 0.32 -10.66 4.01
N GLY A 237 0.20 -9.53 3.34
CA GLY A 237 0.76 -9.30 2.00
C GLY A 237 -0.14 -9.82 0.89
N PRO A 238 0.39 -10.04 -0.32
CA PRO A 238 -0.36 -10.63 -1.44
C PRO A 238 -0.91 -12.01 -1.08
N MET A 239 -2.16 -12.29 -1.47
CA MET A 239 -2.86 -13.54 -1.18
C MET A 239 -3.20 -14.25 -2.47
N GLY A 240 -2.67 -15.45 -2.64
CA GLY A 240 -2.98 -16.37 -3.73
C GLY A 240 -3.80 -17.57 -3.28
N LEU A 241 -3.69 -18.68 -4.02
CA LEU A 241 -4.42 -19.91 -3.73
C LEU A 241 -4.07 -20.50 -2.35
N GLU A 242 -2.80 -20.48 -1.98
CA GLU A 242 -2.31 -21.06 -0.73
C GLU A 242 -2.96 -20.42 0.50
N GLN A 243 -3.12 -19.08 0.49
CA GLN A 243 -3.74 -18.33 1.58
C GLN A 243 -5.24 -18.57 1.72
N MET A 244 -5.87 -19.19 0.69
CA MET A 244 -7.28 -19.58 0.70
C MET A 244 -7.49 -21.02 1.17
N THR A 245 -6.43 -21.71 1.54
CA THR A 245 -6.47 -23.09 2.02
C THR A 245 -6.02 -23.18 3.46
N THR A 246 -6.32 -24.30 4.10
CA THR A 246 -5.82 -24.63 5.44
C THR A 246 -5.34 -26.07 5.49
N THR A 247 -4.70 -26.46 6.57
CA THR A 247 -4.11 -27.78 6.74
C THR A 247 -4.98 -28.66 7.64
N THR A 248 -4.98 -29.95 7.33
CA THR A 248 -5.53 -30.99 8.20
C THR A 248 -4.41 -31.95 8.59
N TRP A 249 -4.24 -32.16 9.87
CA TRP A 249 -3.29 -33.15 10.38
C TRP A 249 -3.92 -34.53 10.37
N ILE A 250 -3.34 -35.46 9.63
CA ILE A 250 -3.78 -36.87 9.62
C ILE A 250 -2.75 -37.67 10.39
N VAL A 251 -3.19 -38.25 11.50
CA VAL A 251 -2.35 -39.13 12.34
C VAL A 251 -2.86 -40.55 12.21
N THR A 252 -2.04 -41.43 11.66
CA THR A 252 -2.35 -42.85 11.53
C THR A 252 -1.52 -43.64 12.57
N GLY A 253 -2.19 -44.39 13.40
CA GLY A 253 -1.57 -45.21 14.43
C GLY A 253 -1.98 -46.68 14.33
N SER A 254 -1.30 -47.55 15.11
CA SER A 254 -1.57 -48.98 15.28
C SER A 254 -1.93 -49.35 16.71
N GLY A 255 -2.52 -48.39 17.48
CA GLY A 255 -2.89 -48.62 18.90
C GLY A 255 -2.04 -47.85 19.91
N GLN A 256 -1.21 -46.88 19.46
CA GLN A 256 -0.45 -46.04 20.38
C GLN A 256 -1.38 -45.22 21.27
N ILE A 257 -1.04 -45.14 22.55
CA ILE A 257 -1.71 -44.27 23.54
C ILE A 257 -0.71 -43.24 24.06
N ARG A 258 -1.23 -42.10 24.49
CA ARG A 258 -0.42 -41.12 25.20
C ARG A 258 -0.41 -41.47 26.68
N ALA A 259 0.79 -41.55 27.25
CA ALA A 259 1.00 -41.73 28.71
C ALA A 259 0.69 -40.43 29.46
#